data_b15a29d6cf4a1b50d7405dbac4c510ce
#
_entry.id   b15a29d6cf4a1b50d7405dbac4c510ce
#
_cell.length_a   1.000
_cell.length_b   1.000
_cell.length_c   1.000
_cell.angle_alpha   90.00
_cell.angle_beta   90.00
_cell.angle_gamma   90.00
#
_symmetry.space_group_name_H-M   'P 1'
#
loop_
_entity.id
_entity.type
_entity.pdbx_description
1 polymer ?
#
loop_
_entity_poly.entity_id
_entity_poly.type
_entity_poly.pdbx_seq_one_letter_code
_entity_poly.pdbx_strand_id
1 'polypeptide(L)'
;MLKELKPAFLMMVVMTVLTGLLYPAVITGIAQVAFRDQANGSLITVNGQVVGSRLIGQNFSKDEYFHPRPSSAGNGYDPTATSGSNLGPTSAKLLNGTTKVDDKTKQEVVDFDGIKNRVVHYAVDNGLPYESSVPLDKFKDDKGNLDDVKLIKAFNDDKTPLVFASKTPIPADAVTASASGIDPHISPRNAELQAARVAKARGVSVDQVQALVDQHTEGRTWGILGEPRVNVLELNLALDGRFAPK
;
A
#
# COMPACT_ATOMS: atom_id res chain seq x y z
N MET A 1 17.71 -51.36 -12.66
CA MET A 1 16.84 -50.16 -12.95
C MET A 1 15.36 -50.48 -12.86
N LEU A 2 14.79 -51.49 -13.56
CA LEU A 2 13.35 -51.79 -13.46
C LEU A 2 12.88 -52.24 -12.07
N LYS A 3 13.75 -52.88 -11.27
CA LYS A 3 13.43 -53.32 -9.90
C LYS A 3 13.21 -52.15 -8.95
N GLU A 4 13.77 -50.97 -9.23
CA GLU A 4 13.61 -49.77 -8.36
C GLU A 4 12.38 -48.94 -8.72
N LEU A 5 11.74 -49.19 -9.85
CA LEU A 5 10.56 -48.43 -10.28
C LEU A 5 9.37 -48.65 -9.34
N LYS A 6 9.14 -49.88 -8.88
CA LYS A 6 8.04 -50.19 -7.98
C LYS A 6 8.20 -49.51 -6.62
N PRO A 7 9.32 -49.60 -5.89
CA PRO A 7 9.49 -48.89 -4.63
C PRO A 7 9.50 -47.36 -4.81
N ALA A 8 10.08 -46.84 -5.92
CA ALA A 8 10.03 -45.41 -6.21
C ALA A 8 8.60 -44.91 -6.43
N PHE A 9 7.80 -45.63 -7.21
CA PHE A 9 6.38 -45.28 -7.41
C PHE A 9 5.59 -45.35 -6.09
N LEU A 10 5.80 -46.44 -5.30
CA LEU A 10 5.11 -46.55 -4.00
C LEU A 10 5.49 -45.40 -3.06
N MET A 11 6.78 -45.06 -3.00
CA MET A 11 7.26 -43.92 -2.18
C MET A 11 6.62 -42.59 -2.63
N MET A 12 6.55 -42.35 -3.96
CA MET A 12 5.88 -41.17 -4.50
C MET A 12 4.41 -41.13 -4.08
N VAL A 13 3.68 -42.25 -4.20
CA VAL A 13 2.26 -42.31 -3.78
C VAL A 13 2.12 -42.04 -2.27
N VAL A 14 2.93 -42.72 -1.44
CA VAL A 14 2.88 -42.56 0.02
C VAL A 14 3.19 -41.11 0.40
N MET A 15 4.24 -40.50 -0.16
CA MET A 15 4.60 -39.12 0.13
C MET A 15 3.52 -38.14 -0.36
N THR A 16 2.92 -38.39 -1.52
CA THR A 16 1.80 -37.57 -2.02
C THR A 16 0.60 -37.63 -1.08
N VAL A 17 0.23 -38.81 -0.59
CA VAL A 17 -0.86 -38.95 0.39
C VAL A 17 -0.51 -38.26 1.71
N LEU A 18 0.67 -38.48 2.24
CA LEU A 18 1.10 -37.88 3.50
C LEU A 18 1.16 -36.36 3.44
N THR A 19 1.87 -35.81 2.45
CA THR A 19 2.16 -34.38 2.36
C THR A 19 1.07 -33.58 1.61
N GLY A 20 0.37 -34.22 0.67
CA GLY A 20 -0.65 -33.57 -0.16
C GLY A 20 -2.09 -33.72 0.37
N LEU A 21 -2.37 -34.72 1.19
CA LEU A 21 -3.72 -34.97 1.72
C LEU A 21 -3.76 -34.95 3.24
N LEU A 22 -3.02 -35.82 3.91
CA LEU A 22 -3.13 -35.99 5.37
C LEU A 22 -2.62 -34.75 6.13
N TYR A 23 -1.41 -34.29 5.81
CA TYR A 23 -0.84 -33.12 6.48
C TYR A 23 -1.72 -31.84 6.29
N PRO A 24 -2.12 -31.44 5.07
CA PRO A 24 -3.02 -30.30 4.89
C PRO A 24 -4.35 -30.47 5.60
N ALA A 25 -4.95 -31.68 5.60
CA ALA A 25 -6.23 -31.93 6.28
C ALA A 25 -6.09 -31.76 7.81
N VAL A 26 -5.03 -32.28 8.42
CA VAL A 26 -4.76 -32.11 9.86
C VAL A 26 -4.55 -30.65 10.22
N ILE A 27 -3.70 -29.92 9.45
CA ILE A 27 -3.44 -28.50 9.70
C ILE A 27 -4.72 -27.67 9.52
N THR A 28 -5.51 -27.96 8.47
CA THR A 28 -6.81 -27.28 8.26
C THR A 28 -7.77 -27.55 9.40
N GLY A 29 -7.85 -28.80 9.89
CA GLY A 29 -8.68 -29.14 11.03
C GLY A 29 -8.29 -28.36 12.29
N ILE A 30 -7.01 -28.30 12.61
CA ILE A 30 -6.48 -27.53 13.76
C ILE A 30 -6.81 -26.03 13.56
N ALA A 31 -6.55 -25.49 12.37
CA ALA A 31 -6.77 -24.07 12.07
C ALA A 31 -8.26 -23.70 12.19
N GLN A 32 -9.19 -24.55 11.71
CA GLN A 32 -10.61 -24.30 11.82
C GLN A 32 -11.15 -24.37 13.27
N VAL A 33 -10.50 -25.12 14.15
CA VAL A 33 -10.88 -25.21 15.56
C VAL A 33 -10.26 -24.07 16.39
N ALA A 34 -8.95 -23.83 16.23
CA ALA A 34 -8.20 -22.90 17.07
C ALA A 34 -8.13 -21.48 16.53
N PHE A 35 -8.23 -21.29 15.19
CA PHE A 35 -8.01 -20.01 14.49
C PHE A 35 -9.04 -19.79 13.38
N ARG A 36 -10.31 -20.00 13.68
CA ARG A 36 -11.38 -20.02 12.69
C ARG A 36 -11.47 -18.74 11.85
N ASP A 37 -11.33 -17.57 12.46
CA ASP A 37 -11.38 -16.28 11.76
C ASP A 37 -10.24 -16.19 10.74
N GLN A 38 -9.00 -16.45 11.16
CA GLN A 38 -7.82 -16.42 10.31
C GLN A 38 -7.88 -17.49 9.22
N ALA A 39 -8.32 -18.69 9.56
CA ALA A 39 -8.47 -19.80 8.61
C ALA A 39 -9.51 -19.52 7.51
N ASN A 40 -10.47 -18.62 7.76
CA ASN A 40 -11.47 -18.19 6.80
C ASN A 40 -11.17 -16.82 6.18
N GLY A 41 -9.93 -16.29 6.35
CA GLY A 41 -9.46 -15.11 5.66
C GLY A 41 -9.67 -13.79 6.40
N SER A 42 -9.98 -13.81 7.71
CA SER A 42 -10.14 -12.59 8.56
C SER A 42 -11.05 -11.55 7.90
N LEU A 43 -12.21 -11.99 7.44
CA LEU A 43 -13.16 -11.18 6.68
C LEU A 43 -13.83 -10.13 7.56
N ILE A 44 -13.91 -8.90 7.07
CA ILE A 44 -14.63 -7.80 7.71
C ILE A 44 -16.01 -7.69 7.07
N THR A 45 -17.05 -7.73 7.93
CA THR A 45 -18.44 -7.66 7.49
C THR A 45 -19.12 -6.43 8.07
N VAL A 46 -19.77 -5.62 7.22
CA VAL A 46 -20.57 -4.46 7.61
C VAL A 46 -21.99 -4.65 7.07
N ASN A 47 -22.98 -4.52 7.94
CA ASN A 47 -24.41 -4.73 7.58
C ASN A 47 -24.69 -6.06 6.85
N GLY A 48 -23.99 -7.14 7.25
CA GLY A 48 -24.15 -8.47 6.66
C GLY A 48 -23.43 -8.69 5.31
N GLN A 49 -22.73 -7.70 4.80
CA GLN A 49 -21.93 -7.80 3.56
C GLN A 49 -20.45 -7.80 3.87
N VAL A 50 -19.68 -8.66 3.21
CA VAL A 50 -18.21 -8.67 3.30
C VAL A 50 -17.69 -7.45 2.56
N VAL A 51 -16.98 -6.57 3.28
CA VAL A 51 -16.38 -5.35 2.72
C VAL A 51 -14.88 -5.47 2.46
N GLY A 52 -14.25 -6.50 3.01
CA GLY A 52 -12.82 -6.77 2.80
C GLY A 52 -12.26 -7.79 3.77
N SER A 53 -10.96 -7.86 3.86
CA SER A 53 -10.20 -8.68 4.81
C SER A 53 -9.19 -7.81 5.57
N ARG A 54 -8.94 -8.13 6.83
CA ARG A 54 -7.87 -7.49 7.63
C ARG A 54 -6.47 -7.71 7.04
N LEU A 55 -6.32 -8.76 6.24
CA LEU A 55 -5.03 -9.18 5.69
C LEU A 55 -4.71 -8.56 4.32
N ILE A 56 -5.69 -7.93 3.67
CA ILE A 56 -5.58 -7.43 2.31
C ILE A 56 -5.96 -5.95 2.28
N GLY A 57 -5.01 -5.11 1.88
CA GLY A 57 -5.23 -3.69 1.70
C GLY A 57 -6.14 -3.39 0.51
N GLN A 58 -6.73 -2.21 0.53
CA GLN A 58 -7.59 -1.68 -0.52
C GLN A 58 -7.13 -0.30 -0.94
N ASN A 59 -7.40 0.08 -2.18
CA ASN A 59 -7.04 1.40 -2.70
C ASN A 59 -8.08 2.45 -2.26
N PHE A 60 -7.68 3.31 -1.33
CA PHE A 60 -8.42 4.50 -0.93
C PHE A 60 -7.72 5.73 -1.51
N SER A 61 -8.41 6.53 -2.33
CA SER A 61 -7.85 7.67 -3.04
C SER A 61 -8.56 9.01 -2.78
N LYS A 62 -9.70 9.00 -2.06
CA LYS A 62 -10.42 10.24 -1.74
C LYS A 62 -9.83 10.91 -0.50
N ASP A 63 -9.86 12.24 -0.46
CA ASP A 63 -9.30 13.06 0.63
C ASP A 63 -9.91 12.76 2.00
N GLU A 64 -11.13 12.28 2.05
CA GLU A 64 -11.87 11.92 3.27
C GLU A 64 -11.41 10.61 3.92
N TYR A 65 -10.48 9.86 3.27
CA TYR A 65 -9.95 8.60 3.76
C TYR A 65 -8.44 8.64 4.00
N PHE A 66 -7.97 7.79 4.89
CA PHE A 66 -6.56 7.48 4.96
C PHE A 66 -6.14 6.69 3.73
N HIS A 67 -5.09 7.16 3.07
CA HIS A 67 -4.52 6.49 1.93
C HIS A 67 -3.56 5.39 2.39
N PRO A 68 -3.57 4.23 1.73
CA PRO A 68 -2.64 3.14 2.00
C PRO A 68 -1.25 3.43 1.42
N ARG A 69 -0.35 2.46 1.53
CA ARG A 69 0.96 2.49 0.86
C ARG A 69 0.79 2.51 -0.66
N PRO A 70 1.77 3.04 -1.42
CA PRO A 70 1.81 2.82 -2.86
C PRO A 70 1.79 1.31 -3.19
N SER A 71 1.10 0.94 -4.28
CA SER A 71 0.97 -0.45 -4.71
C SER A 71 1.50 -0.66 -6.12
N SER A 72 2.19 -1.80 -6.33
CA SER A 72 2.60 -2.30 -7.64
C SER A 72 1.82 -3.56 -8.05
N ALA A 73 0.75 -3.92 -7.33
CA ALA A 73 -0.10 -5.06 -7.62
C ALA A 73 -1.14 -4.70 -8.68
N GLY A 74 -0.98 -5.20 -9.88
CA GLY A 74 -1.87 -4.91 -11.01
C GLY A 74 -2.05 -3.41 -11.25
N ASN A 75 -3.29 -2.95 -11.26
CA ASN A 75 -3.65 -1.52 -11.33
C ASN A 75 -3.71 -0.83 -9.95
N GLY A 76 -3.08 -1.41 -8.95
CA GLY A 76 -3.09 -1.00 -7.56
C GLY A 76 -4.01 -1.86 -6.69
N TYR A 77 -3.43 -2.53 -5.68
CA TYR A 77 -4.15 -3.40 -4.74
C TYR A 77 -4.94 -4.55 -5.37
N ASP A 78 -4.50 -5.06 -6.53
CA ASP A 78 -5.11 -6.24 -7.14
C ASP A 78 -4.59 -7.52 -6.46
N PRO A 79 -5.44 -8.26 -5.71
CA PRO A 79 -5.02 -9.47 -5.01
C PRO A 79 -4.75 -10.65 -5.95
N THR A 80 -5.16 -10.55 -7.23
CA THR A 80 -4.91 -11.59 -8.24
C THR A 80 -3.59 -11.37 -8.99
N ALA A 81 -2.99 -10.18 -8.85
CA ALA A 81 -1.74 -9.77 -9.50
C ALA A 81 -0.77 -9.16 -8.48
N THR A 82 -0.58 -9.83 -7.33
CA THR A 82 0.31 -9.36 -6.26
C THR A 82 1.75 -9.21 -6.75
N SER A 83 2.34 -8.05 -6.52
CA SER A 83 3.71 -7.74 -6.93
C SER A 83 4.30 -6.58 -6.13
N GLY A 84 5.62 -6.62 -5.95
CA GLY A 84 6.42 -5.43 -5.58
C GLY A 84 7.08 -4.82 -6.81
N SER A 85 7.73 -3.68 -6.64
CA SER A 85 8.46 -3.02 -7.74
C SER A 85 9.67 -3.82 -8.24
N ASN A 86 10.21 -4.72 -7.41
CA ASN A 86 11.41 -5.51 -7.66
C ASN A 86 12.65 -4.67 -8.05
N LEU A 87 12.67 -3.39 -7.63
CA LEU A 87 13.75 -2.44 -7.89
C LEU A 87 14.58 -2.21 -6.63
N GLY A 88 15.91 -2.22 -6.79
CA GLY A 88 16.84 -1.93 -5.69
C GLY A 88 16.88 -0.44 -5.33
N PRO A 89 17.37 -0.08 -4.13
CA PRO A 89 17.36 1.30 -3.63
C PRO A 89 18.24 2.25 -4.44
N THR A 90 19.18 1.75 -5.23
CA THR A 90 20.05 2.53 -6.12
C THR A 90 19.49 2.68 -7.54
N SER A 91 18.31 2.11 -7.82
CA SER A 91 17.68 2.21 -9.13
C SER A 91 17.20 3.63 -9.42
N ALA A 92 17.70 4.24 -10.49
CA ALA A 92 17.20 5.55 -10.95
C ALA A 92 15.70 5.50 -11.29
N LYS A 93 15.21 4.39 -11.86
CA LYS A 93 13.79 4.15 -12.11
C LYS A 93 12.97 4.21 -10.81
N LEU A 94 13.44 3.55 -9.73
CA LEU A 94 12.78 3.58 -8.44
C LEU A 94 12.76 4.99 -7.84
N LEU A 95 13.86 5.72 -7.95
CA LEU A 95 14.01 7.03 -7.33
C LEU A 95 13.26 8.12 -8.09
N ASN A 96 13.52 8.25 -9.38
CA ASN A 96 13.06 9.37 -10.21
C ASN A 96 11.74 9.08 -10.94
N GLY A 97 11.40 7.81 -11.15
CA GLY A 97 10.34 7.42 -12.07
C GLY A 97 10.81 7.34 -13.53
N THR A 98 9.93 6.83 -14.39
CA THR A 98 10.14 6.76 -15.84
C THR A 98 8.85 7.02 -16.59
N THR A 99 8.99 7.56 -17.80
CA THR A 99 7.88 7.74 -18.75
C THR A 99 8.09 6.85 -19.96
N LYS A 100 7.02 6.57 -20.70
CA LYS A 100 7.05 5.87 -22.00
C LYS A 100 6.04 6.48 -22.95
N VAL A 101 6.24 6.26 -24.24
CA VAL A 101 5.25 6.64 -25.25
C VAL A 101 4.22 5.50 -25.37
N ASP A 102 2.95 5.81 -25.18
CA ASP A 102 1.87 4.87 -25.40
C ASP A 102 1.71 4.55 -26.90
N ASP A 103 1.68 3.27 -27.24
CA ASP A 103 1.66 2.83 -28.64
C ASP A 103 0.38 3.21 -29.38
N LYS A 104 -0.74 3.35 -28.67
CA LYS A 104 -2.05 3.63 -29.24
C LYS A 104 -2.29 5.14 -29.37
N THR A 105 -2.05 5.87 -28.29
CA THR A 105 -2.34 7.32 -28.24
C THR A 105 -1.18 8.16 -28.75
N LYS A 106 0.04 7.58 -28.85
CA LYS A 106 1.30 8.29 -29.16
C LYS A 106 1.64 9.41 -28.17
N GLN A 107 0.96 9.43 -27.03
CA GLN A 107 1.22 10.36 -25.94
C GLN A 107 2.22 9.75 -24.96
N GLU A 108 2.96 10.62 -24.30
CA GLU A 108 3.84 10.22 -23.22
C GLU A 108 3.04 10.01 -21.94
N VAL A 109 3.22 8.86 -21.31
CA VAL A 109 2.53 8.45 -20.09
C VAL A 109 3.54 7.99 -19.05
N VAL A 110 3.14 7.96 -17.80
CA VAL A 110 3.95 7.40 -16.71
C VAL A 110 4.09 5.90 -16.93
N ASP A 111 5.35 5.40 -16.92
CA ASP A 111 5.66 3.97 -16.88
C ASP A 111 5.90 3.50 -15.44
N PHE A 112 6.57 4.32 -14.65
CA PHE A 112 6.77 4.11 -13.21
C PHE A 112 6.88 5.47 -12.51
N ASP A 113 6.07 5.68 -11.47
CA ASP A 113 5.89 6.99 -10.83
C ASP A 113 7.06 7.48 -9.97
N GLY A 114 7.91 6.57 -9.46
CA GLY A 114 9.12 6.92 -8.70
C GLY A 114 8.88 7.50 -7.30
N ILE A 115 9.85 7.32 -6.41
CA ILE A 115 9.74 7.79 -5.02
C ILE A 115 9.68 9.32 -4.95
N LYS A 116 10.49 10.04 -5.75
CA LYS A 116 10.51 11.51 -5.72
C LYS A 116 9.16 12.11 -6.11
N ASN A 117 8.51 11.55 -7.13
CA ASN A 117 7.18 11.98 -7.53
C ASN A 117 6.17 11.75 -6.41
N ARG A 118 6.18 10.57 -5.79
CA ARG A 118 5.32 10.24 -4.64
C ARG A 118 5.55 11.15 -3.43
N VAL A 119 6.80 11.56 -3.17
CA VAL A 119 7.13 12.53 -2.12
C VAL A 119 6.50 13.89 -2.39
N VAL A 120 6.50 14.36 -3.65
CA VAL A 120 5.83 15.62 -4.02
C VAL A 120 4.33 15.53 -3.76
N HIS A 121 3.66 14.51 -4.30
CA HIS A 121 2.23 14.31 -4.09
C HIS A 121 1.88 14.19 -2.61
N TYR A 122 2.59 13.35 -1.87
CA TYR A 122 2.32 13.15 -0.45
C TYR A 122 2.44 14.46 0.35
N ALA A 123 3.47 15.27 0.07
CA ALA A 123 3.66 16.55 0.75
C ALA A 123 2.55 17.55 0.40
N VAL A 124 2.20 17.65 -0.88
CA VAL A 124 1.18 18.60 -1.37
C VAL A 124 -0.21 18.20 -0.86
N ASP A 125 -0.60 16.94 -1.01
CA ASP A 125 -1.93 16.43 -0.63
C ASP A 125 -2.18 16.56 0.87
N ASN A 126 -1.15 16.32 1.69
CA ASN A 126 -1.27 16.42 3.15
C ASN A 126 -0.88 17.82 3.71
N GLY A 127 -0.64 18.82 2.83
CA GLY A 127 -0.34 20.18 3.24
C GLY A 127 0.97 20.32 4.03
N LEU A 128 1.95 19.44 3.78
CA LEU A 128 3.23 19.49 4.47
C LEU A 128 4.11 20.61 3.89
N PRO A 129 4.89 21.33 4.72
CA PRO A 129 5.81 22.35 4.25
C PRO A 129 6.95 21.71 3.45
N TYR A 130 7.33 22.34 2.33
CA TYR A 130 8.39 21.86 1.43
C TYR A 130 9.23 22.99 0.86
N GLU A 131 10.37 22.63 0.27
CA GLU A 131 11.18 23.47 -0.59
C GLU A 131 11.30 22.83 -1.98
N SER A 132 11.28 23.65 -3.02
CA SER A 132 11.42 23.20 -4.39
C SER A 132 12.30 24.18 -5.16
N SER A 133 13.25 23.66 -5.96
CA SER A 133 14.12 24.50 -6.82
C SER A 133 13.35 25.21 -7.93
N VAL A 134 12.15 24.71 -8.27
CA VAL A 134 11.23 25.29 -9.27
C VAL A 134 9.83 25.32 -8.67
N PRO A 135 9.07 26.42 -8.83
CA PRO A 135 7.68 26.48 -8.36
C PRO A 135 6.83 25.36 -8.95
N LEU A 136 6.08 24.63 -8.10
CA LEU A 136 5.27 23.48 -8.52
C LEU A 136 4.14 23.84 -9.50
N ASP A 137 3.74 25.11 -9.55
CA ASP A 137 2.73 25.58 -10.53
C ASP A 137 3.12 25.34 -11.99
N LYS A 138 4.44 25.27 -12.28
CA LYS A 138 4.95 24.93 -13.61
C LYS A 138 4.68 23.48 -14.02
N PHE A 139 4.41 22.62 -13.06
CA PHE A 139 4.13 21.20 -13.27
C PHE A 139 2.66 20.85 -13.15
N LYS A 140 1.77 21.83 -13.14
CA LYS A 140 0.33 21.59 -13.14
C LYS A 140 -0.23 21.39 -14.55
N ASP A 141 -1.31 20.63 -14.61
CA ASP A 141 -2.17 20.51 -15.79
C ASP A 141 -3.18 21.68 -15.87
N ASP A 142 -4.00 21.71 -16.93
CA ASP A 142 -5.01 22.74 -17.15
C ASP A 142 -6.14 22.73 -16.08
N LYS A 143 -6.23 21.66 -15.29
CA LYS A 143 -7.19 21.50 -14.19
C LYS A 143 -6.59 21.88 -12.84
N GLY A 144 -5.30 22.22 -12.80
CA GLY A 144 -4.58 22.58 -11.58
C GLY A 144 -3.99 21.42 -10.80
N ASN A 145 -4.09 20.18 -11.31
CA ASN A 145 -3.46 19.00 -10.70
C ASN A 145 -1.98 18.90 -11.10
N LEU A 146 -1.16 18.25 -10.27
CA LEU A 146 0.21 17.96 -10.63
C LEU A 146 0.26 16.98 -11.81
N ASP A 147 1.10 17.29 -12.78
CA ASP A 147 1.34 16.48 -13.99
C ASP A 147 2.57 15.59 -13.74
N ASP A 148 2.32 14.31 -13.52
CA ASP A 148 3.35 13.32 -13.21
C ASP A 148 4.40 13.19 -14.32
N VAL A 149 4.01 13.30 -15.59
CA VAL A 149 4.93 13.21 -16.73
C VAL A 149 5.92 14.38 -16.67
N LYS A 150 5.43 15.59 -16.41
CA LYS A 150 6.30 16.78 -16.28
C LYS A 150 7.23 16.68 -15.07
N LEU A 151 6.70 16.21 -13.93
CA LEU A 151 7.51 16.02 -12.71
C LEU A 151 8.62 15.00 -12.91
N ILE A 152 8.29 13.83 -13.45
CA ILE A 152 9.25 12.74 -13.71
C ILE A 152 10.34 13.21 -14.69
N LYS A 153 9.97 13.93 -15.74
CA LYS A 153 10.94 14.53 -16.67
C LYS A 153 11.87 15.51 -15.97
N ALA A 154 11.32 16.38 -15.12
CA ALA A 154 12.12 17.34 -14.38
C ALA A 154 13.09 16.67 -13.38
N PHE A 155 12.70 15.56 -12.76
CA PHE A 155 13.62 14.78 -11.92
C PHE A 155 14.73 14.07 -12.71
N ASN A 156 14.50 13.78 -13.98
CA ASN A 156 15.46 13.14 -14.89
C ASN A 156 16.18 14.12 -15.83
N ASP A 157 16.04 15.44 -15.62
CA ASP A 157 16.79 16.43 -16.41
C ASP A 157 18.28 16.36 -16.07
N ASP A 158 19.11 16.11 -17.07
CA ASP A 158 20.56 15.93 -16.88
C ASP A 158 21.31 17.22 -16.51
N LYS A 159 20.73 18.38 -16.84
CA LYS A 159 21.38 19.68 -16.64
C LYS A 159 20.91 20.37 -15.37
N THR A 160 19.61 20.36 -15.14
CA THR A 160 18.96 21.07 -14.03
C THR A 160 17.87 20.22 -13.39
N PRO A 161 18.24 19.10 -12.74
CA PRO A 161 17.25 18.22 -12.13
C PRO A 161 16.43 18.97 -11.08
N LEU A 162 15.13 18.66 -11.03
CA LEU A 162 14.25 19.19 -9.99
C LEU A 162 14.74 18.70 -8.62
N VAL A 163 14.97 19.64 -7.72
CA VAL A 163 15.24 19.35 -6.31
C VAL A 163 13.98 19.68 -5.52
N PHE A 164 13.42 18.68 -4.83
CA PHE A 164 12.28 18.81 -3.94
C PHE A 164 12.60 18.17 -2.59
N ALA A 165 12.29 18.86 -1.50
CA ALA A 165 12.46 18.35 -0.16
C ALA A 165 11.28 18.75 0.73
N SER A 166 10.62 17.77 1.35
CA SER A 166 9.69 18.04 2.43
C SER A 166 10.46 18.48 3.68
N LYS A 167 9.99 19.53 4.35
CA LYS A 167 10.54 19.97 5.65
C LYS A 167 10.12 19.06 6.79
N THR A 168 9.06 18.28 6.59
CA THR A 168 8.60 17.27 7.53
C THR A 168 9.11 15.91 7.07
N PRO A 169 9.78 15.12 7.93
CA PRO A 169 10.20 13.76 7.57
C PRO A 169 9.00 12.89 7.18
N ILE A 170 8.99 12.40 5.95
CA ILE A 170 7.97 11.49 5.42
C ILE A 170 8.43 10.05 5.68
N PRO A 171 7.62 9.20 6.33
CA PRO A 171 7.98 7.80 6.56
C PRO A 171 8.03 7.02 5.25
N ALA A 172 8.90 6.00 5.21
CA ALA A 172 9.17 5.24 3.98
C ALA A 172 7.89 4.55 3.43
N ASP A 173 7.02 4.06 4.29
CA ASP A 173 5.77 3.40 3.91
C ASP A 173 4.77 4.35 3.23
N ALA A 174 4.91 5.66 3.39
CA ALA A 174 4.09 6.64 2.68
C ALA A 174 4.42 6.76 1.18
N VAL A 175 5.65 6.38 0.77
CA VAL A 175 6.16 6.62 -0.59
C VAL A 175 6.76 5.38 -1.25
N THR A 176 6.87 4.25 -0.52
CA THR A 176 7.39 2.99 -1.06
C THR A 176 6.32 1.91 -1.08
N ALA A 177 6.24 1.19 -2.20
CA ALA A 177 5.37 0.03 -2.31
C ALA A 177 5.82 -1.10 -1.36
N SER A 178 4.86 -1.90 -0.90
CA SER A 178 5.15 -3.15 -0.21
C SER A 178 5.62 -4.22 -1.19
N ALA A 179 6.25 -5.30 -0.68
CA ALA A 179 6.67 -6.42 -1.51
C ALA A 179 5.48 -7.17 -2.12
N SER A 180 4.34 -7.22 -1.43
CA SER A 180 3.11 -7.85 -1.94
C SER A 180 2.26 -6.92 -2.81
N GLY A 181 2.37 -5.60 -2.62
CA GLY A 181 1.49 -4.60 -3.23
C GLY A 181 0.08 -4.57 -2.63
N ILE A 182 -0.22 -5.39 -1.62
CA ILE A 182 -1.55 -5.47 -0.96
C ILE A 182 -1.47 -5.36 0.56
N ASP A 183 -0.39 -4.74 1.09
CA ASP A 183 -0.20 -4.51 2.52
C ASP A 183 -1.34 -3.64 3.08
N PRO A 184 -2.12 -4.11 4.07
CA PRO A 184 -3.22 -3.35 4.64
C PRO A 184 -2.77 -2.27 5.64
N HIS A 185 -1.48 -2.21 5.98
CA HIS A 185 -0.99 -1.40 7.09
C HIS A 185 -0.16 -0.19 6.63
N ILE A 186 -0.27 0.88 7.42
CA ILE A 186 0.63 2.03 7.39
C ILE A 186 1.23 2.24 8.79
N SER A 187 2.34 2.97 8.87
CA SER A 187 2.92 3.36 10.15
C SER A 187 2.02 4.38 10.88
N PRO A 188 2.02 4.43 12.22
CA PRO A 188 1.30 5.46 12.97
C PRO A 188 1.71 6.88 12.54
N ARG A 189 2.99 7.08 12.22
CA ARG A 189 3.49 8.36 11.71
C ARG A 189 2.90 8.73 10.35
N ASN A 190 2.71 7.76 9.46
CA ASN A 190 2.04 8.00 8.18
C ASN A 190 0.57 8.40 8.39
N ALA A 191 -0.15 7.72 9.29
CA ALA A 191 -1.51 8.07 9.63
C ALA A 191 -1.59 9.48 10.27
N GLU A 192 -0.72 9.81 11.21
CA GLU A 192 -0.64 11.14 11.83
C GLU A 192 -0.50 12.27 10.79
N LEU A 193 0.40 12.11 9.82
CA LEU A 193 0.62 13.11 8.77
C LEU A 193 -0.58 13.30 7.84
N GLN A 194 -1.42 12.28 7.67
CA GLN A 194 -2.64 12.35 6.87
C GLN A 194 -3.84 12.94 7.66
N ALA A 195 -3.78 12.94 9.00
CA ALA A 195 -4.92 13.27 9.86
C ALA A 195 -5.49 14.67 9.58
N ALA A 196 -4.67 15.67 9.28
CA ALA A 196 -5.12 17.04 8.99
C ALA A 196 -5.95 17.11 7.70
N ARG A 197 -5.54 16.40 6.63
CA ARG A 197 -6.28 16.31 5.36
C ARG A 197 -7.64 15.65 5.58
N VAL A 198 -7.65 14.49 6.25
CA VAL A 198 -8.87 13.72 6.54
C VAL A 198 -9.83 14.54 7.41
N ALA A 199 -9.34 15.19 8.47
CA ALA A 199 -10.13 16.03 9.34
C ALA A 199 -10.80 17.18 8.58
N LYS A 200 -10.04 17.87 7.72
CA LYS A 200 -10.55 18.94 6.85
C LYS A 200 -11.64 18.44 5.91
N ALA A 201 -11.42 17.31 5.23
CA ALA A 201 -12.36 16.75 4.28
C ALA A 201 -13.69 16.34 4.96
N ARG A 202 -13.62 15.81 6.18
CA ARG A 202 -14.79 15.41 6.97
C ARG A 202 -15.41 16.54 7.80
N GLY A 203 -14.76 17.68 7.91
CA GLY A 203 -15.23 18.84 8.69
C GLY A 203 -15.25 18.58 10.20
N VAL A 204 -14.27 17.82 10.69
CA VAL A 204 -14.05 17.51 12.12
C VAL A 204 -12.70 18.05 12.59
N SER A 205 -12.42 18.01 13.88
CA SER A 205 -11.13 18.45 14.41
C SER A 205 -10.04 17.40 14.15
N VAL A 206 -8.79 17.86 14.00
CA VAL A 206 -7.62 16.98 13.85
C VAL A 206 -7.47 16.06 15.07
N ASP A 207 -7.73 16.58 16.28
CA ASP A 207 -7.65 15.81 17.54
C ASP A 207 -8.64 14.64 17.56
N GLN A 208 -9.84 14.82 16.98
CA GLN A 208 -10.82 13.73 16.89
C GLN A 208 -10.35 12.61 15.94
N VAL A 209 -9.72 12.98 14.83
CA VAL A 209 -9.16 12.03 13.89
C VAL A 209 -7.92 11.35 14.48
N GLN A 210 -7.04 12.10 15.15
CA GLN A 210 -5.87 11.55 15.82
C GLN A 210 -6.24 10.56 16.91
N ALA A 211 -7.23 10.88 17.74
CA ALA A 211 -7.73 9.97 18.77
C ALA A 211 -8.24 8.64 18.16
N LEU A 212 -8.79 8.67 16.94
CA LEU A 212 -9.21 7.47 16.24
C LEU A 212 -8.01 6.68 15.72
N VAL A 213 -6.97 7.33 15.19
CA VAL A 213 -5.70 6.72 14.81
C VAL A 213 -5.06 5.99 15.99
N ASP A 214 -5.00 6.67 17.17
CA ASP A 214 -4.40 6.10 18.38
C ASP A 214 -5.16 4.84 18.84
N GLN A 215 -6.50 4.85 18.75
CA GLN A 215 -7.35 3.70 19.09
C GLN A 215 -7.16 2.52 18.15
N HIS A 216 -6.79 2.76 16.87
CA HIS A 216 -6.56 1.74 15.85
C HIS A 216 -5.08 1.44 15.62
N THR A 217 -4.21 1.97 16.47
CA THR A 217 -2.77 1.65 16.43
C THR A 217 -2.50 0.36 17.17
N GLU A 218 -2.12 -0.67 16.44
CA GLU A 218 -1.65 -1.93 17.01
C GLU A 218 -0.16 -1.83 17.37
N GLY A 219 0.18 -2.24 18.59
CA GLY A 219 1.57 -2.33 19.05
C GLY A 219 2.33 -3.51 18.46
N ARG A 220 3.56 -3.68 18.89
CA ARG A 220 4.39 -4.85 18.53
C ARG A 220 3.77 -6.13 19.03
N THR A 221 3.79 -7.18 18.22
CA THR A 221 3.32 -8.51 18.63
C THR A 221 4.18 -9.02 19.80
N TRP A 222 3.54 -9.40 20.91
CA TRP A 222 4.16 -9.74 22.20
C TRP A 222 5.09 -8.65 22.77
N GLY A 223 4.94 -7.41 22.33
CA GLY A 223 5.75 -6.27 22.77
C GLY A 223 7.16 -6.18 22.15
N ILE A 224 7.58 -7.17 21.37
CA ILE A 224 8.95 -7.28 20.84
C ILE A 224 9.04 -7.50 19.33
N LEU A 225 8.03 -8.10 18.68
CA LEU A 225 8.06 -8.47 17.26
C LEU A 225 7.32 -7.45 16.39
N GLY A 226 7.95 -7.06 15.29
CA GLY A 226 7.39 -6.10 14.31
C GLY A 226 7.46 -4.66 14.80
N GLU A 227 6.76 -3.80 14.07
CA GLU A 227 6.63 -2.37 14.40
C GLU A 227 5.15 -2.02 14.65
N PRO A 228 4.85 -0.94 15.39
CA PRO A 228 3.50 -0.43 15.52
C PRO A 228 2.91 -0.12 14.14
N ARG A 229 1.63 -0.43 13.94
CA ARG A 229 0.96 -0.32 12.64
C ARG A 229 -0.51 0.06 12.80
N VAL A 230 -1.08 0.59 11.72
CA VAL A 230 -2.49 0.93 11.62
C VAL A 230 -3.07 0.25 10.39
N ASN A 231 -4.15 -0.52 10.55
CA ASN A 231 -4.88 -1.11 9.43
C ASN A 231 -5.75 -0.04 8.77
N VAL A 232 -5.47 0.27 7.50
CA VAL A 232 -6.14 1.37 6.77
C VAL A 232 -7.63 1.09 6.56
N LEU A 233 -8.00 -0.15 6.23
CA LEU A 233 -9.40 -0.52 6.02
C LEU A 233 -10.21 -0.36 7.32
N GLU A 234 -9.71 -0.90 8.42
CA GLU A 234 -10.40 -0.80 9.72
C GLU A 234 -10.51 0.64 10.19
N LEU A 235 -9.45 1.44 10.02
CA LEU A 235 -9.47 2.86 10.37
C LEU A 235 -10.47 3.63 9.52
N ASN A 236 -10.53 3.40 8.21
CA ASN A 236 -11.48 4.07 7.33
C ASN A 236 -12.94 3.66 7.61
N LEU A 237 -13.20 2.40 7.94
CA LEU A 237 -14.52 1.95 8.38
C LEU A 237 -14.93 2.58 9.72
N ALA A 238 -14.00 2.74 10.64
CA ALA A 238 -14.25 3.43 11.90
C ALA A 238 -14.52 4.94 11.71
N LEU A 239 -13.83 5.57 10.75
CA LEU A 239 -14.14 6.95 10.33
C LEU A 239 -15.58 7.07 9.82
N ASP A 240 -16.00 6.16 8.93
CA ASP A 240 -17.35 6.19 8.36
C ASP A 240 -18.44 5.95 9.43
N GLY A 241 -18.16 5.09 10.39
CA GLY A 241 -19.06 4.83 11.51
C GLY A 241 -19.17 5.98 12.50
N ARG A 242 -18.14 6.82 12.65
CA ARG A 242 -18.06 7.89 13.65
C ARG A 242 -18.26 9.28 13.05
N PHE A 243 -17.80 9.49 11.83
CA PHE A 243 -17.82 10.79 11.14
C PHE A 243 -18.23 10.54 9.68
N ALA A 244 -19.53 10.46 9.41
CA ALA A 244 -20.04 10.25 8.06
C ALA A 244 -19.45 11.26 7.06
N PRO A 245 -19.12 10.84 5.82
CA PRO A 245 -18.72 11.75 4.75
C PRO A 245 -19.82 12.79 4.50
N LYS A 246 -19.40 14.02 4.15
CA LYS A 246 -20.34 15.11 3.80
C LYS A 246 -20.84 14.97 2.37
#